data_4c8620e68549337a1dd1692f79d12523
#
_entry.id   4c8620e68549337a1dd1692f79d12523
#
_cell.length_a   1.000
_cell.length_b   1.000
_cell.length_c   1.000
_cell.angle_alpha   90.00
_cell.angle_beta   90.00
_cell.angle_gamma   90.00
#
_symmetry.space_group_name_H-M   'P 1'
#
loop_
_entity.id
_entity.type
_entity.pdbx_description
1 polymer ?
#
loop_
_entity_poly.entity_id
_entity_poly.type
_entity_poly.pdbx_seq_one_letter_code
_entity_poly.pdbx_strand_id
1 'polypeptide(L)'
;MKNLLDFYFVTGLVTSLKTRGWATGNQLTGLTENVASTLAGDVYSRGGSVSGTYAYDKNGNMINDSRRALDFGYNVLNLLSEVKTTGGELKAKYDYLADGTRLRVRDNGDVNGFDYLGSLTYRKSGTGLQLESANFGDGVIRPGDTNGGQMEVDYFLMDHLGSVRVIVDGTGKVLERNDYYPFGARQARSDYPQLAVNRYKYNGKEEQVTGDLGFLDYGARMYDSGLGRWFGVDPLSENYLSQSPYHFSGNNAVINVDVNGMDYWSTDNPNLIAAFLFGLRMGETTFDFSAWTHATDAEFTGNLTYNDQTHKFYTYY
;
A
#
# COMPACT_ATOMS: atom_id res chain seq x y z
N MET A 1 -29.92 -4.00 5.15
CA MET A 1 -28.69 -3.65 5.89
C MET A 1 -28.16 -4.90 6.57
N LYS A 2 -27.08 -5.50 6.06
CA LYS A 2 -26.41 -6.58 6.79
C LYS A 2 -25.26 -5.94 7.57
N ASN A 3 -25.37 -5.89 8.89
CA ASN A 3 -24.24 -5.57 9.75
C ASN A 3 -23.33 -6.80 9.77
N LEU A 4 -22.20 -6.71 9.09
CA LEU A 4 -21.17 -7.75 9.18
C LEU A 4 -20.28 -7.43 10.38
N LEU A 5 -20.21 -8.35 11.31
CA LEU A 5 -19.30 -8.31 12.45
C LEU A 5 -17.97 -8.96 12.02
N ASP A 6 -16.92 -8.15 11.87
CA ASP A 6 -15.57 -8.68 11.63
C ASP A 6 -14.81 -8.75 12.96
N PHE A 7 -14.31 -9.93 13.27
CA PHE A 7 -13.48 -10.16 14.45
C PHE A 7 -12.00 -10.16 14.04
N TYR A 8 -11.21 -9.29 14.65
CA TYR A 8 -9.76 -9.36 14.55
C TYR A 8 -9.21 -10.04 15.80
N PHE A 9 -8.49 -11.15 15.58
CA PHE A 9 -7.77 -11.84 16.65
C PHE A 9 -6.33 -11.34 16.71
N VAL A 10 -5.96 -10.69 17.79
CA VAL A 10 -4.57 -10.46 18.15
C VAL A 10 -4.30 -11.30 19.40
N THR A 11 -3.43 -12.30 19.28
CA THR A 11 -2.97 -13.14 20.39
C THR A 11 -4.07 -13.79 21.24
N GLY A 12 -5.10 -14.34 20.58
CA GLY A 12 -6.12 -15.13 21.28
C GLY A 12 -7.20 -14.32 22.06
N LEU A 13 -7.13 -13.01 22.07
CA LEU A 13 -8.18 -12.14 22.59
C LEU A 13 -8.88 -11.41 21.45
N VAL A 14 -10.21 -11.33 21.49
CA VAL A 14 -11.00 -10.41 20.65
C VAL A 14 -10.70 -9.00 21.15
N THR A 15 -9.89 -8.25 20.40
CA THR A 15 -9.44 -6.92 20.82
C THR A 15 -10.35 -5.80 20.36
N SER A 16 -11.22 -6.05 19.35
CA SER A 16 -12.19 -5.04 18.91
C SER A 16 -13.42 -5.66 18.26
N LEU A 17 -14.56 -5.02 18.45
CA LEU A 17 -15.80 -5.27 17.72
C LEU A 17 -15.99 -4.13 16.74
N LYS A 18 -15.89 -4.41 15.42
CA LYS A 18 -16.12 -3.41 14.37
C LYS A 18 -17.50 -3.62 13.77
N THR A 19 -18.30 -2.57 13.76
CA THR A 19 -19.55 -2.53 13.01
C THR A 19 -19.33 -1.69 11.77
N ARG A 20 -19.58 -2.27 10.59
CA ARG A 20 -19.44 -1.60 9.30
C ARG A 20 -20.79 -1.30 8.70
N GLY A 21 -21.02 -0.07 8.24
CA GLY A 21 -22.15 0.31 7.40
C GLY A 21 -21.77 0.14 5.91
N TRP A 22 -22.72 -0.35 5.11
CA TRP A 22 -22.52 -0.59 3.68
C TRP A 22 -23.60 0.10 2.86
N ALA A 23 -23.20 0.67 1.72
CA ALA A 23 -24.08 1.12 0.67
C ALA A 23 -24.12 0.12 -0.51
N THR A 24 -24.91 0.42 -1.52
CA THR A 24 -24.93 -0.30 -2.79
C THR A 24 -23.52 -0.34 -3.40
N GLY A 25 -23.12 -1.48 -3.95
CA GLY A 25 -21.77 -1.64 -4.55
C GLY A 25 -20.65 -1.88 -3.53
N ASN A 26 -20.97 -2.35 -2.31
CA ASN A 26 -20.00 -2.69 -1.27
C ASN A 26 -19.15 -1.50 -0.76
N GLN A 27 -19.63 -0.28 -0.92
CA GLN A 27 -19.00 0.92 -0.37
C GLN A 27 -19.13 0.94 1.15
N LEU A 28 -18.01 1.14 1.83
CA LEU A 28 -17.99 1.31 3.29
C LEU A 28 -18.55 2.70 3.64
N THR A 29 -19.69 2.78 4.27
CA THR A 29 -20.33 4.08 4.63
C THR A 29 -20.05 4.49 6.06
N GLY A 30 -19.68 3.56 6.91
CA GLY A 30 -19.37 3.85 8.30
C GLY A 30 -18.62 2.74 8.99
N LEU A 31 -17.83 3.12 9.96
CA LEU A 31 -17.10 2.25 10.87
C LEU A 31 -17.34 2.73 12.28
N THR A 32 -17.74 1.82 13.15
CA THR A 32 -17.76 2.06 14.61
C THR A 32 -16.94 0.97 15.27
N GLU A 33 -15.99 1.36 16.08
CA GLU A 33 -15.07 0.47 16.76
C GLU A 33 -15.13 0.72 18.27
N ASN A 34 -15.41 -0.33 19.03
CA ASN A 34 -15.36 -0.34 20.49
C ASN A 34 -14.08 -1.03 20.93
N VAL A 35 -13.04 -0.26 21.18
CA VAL A 35 -11.74 -0.76 21.65
C VAL A 35 -11.41 -0.11 22.97
N ALA A 36 -10.80 -0.86 23.89
CA ALA A 36 -10.17 -0.25 25.06
C ALA A 36 -9.09 0.75 24.59
N SER A 37 -9.11 1.95 25.13
CA SER A 37 -8.25 3.07 24.71
C SER A 37 -6.75 2.77 24.66
N THR A 38 -6.30 1.77 25.39
CA THR A 38 -4.90 1.30 25.43
C THR A 38 -4.47 0.51 24.20
N LEU A 39 -5.42 0.01 23.38
CA LEU A 39 -5.14 -0.80 22.20
C LEU A 39 -5.35 -0.05 20.88
N ALA A 40 -6.05 1.08 20.92
CA ALA A 40 -6.34 1.88 19.73
C ALA A 40 -5.06 2.46 19.07
N GLY A 41 -4.00 2.72 19.83
CA GLY A 41 -2.74 3.26 19.34
C GLY A 41 -1.91 2.28 18.49
N ASP A 42 -2.03 0.98 18.74
CA ASP A 42 -1.19 -0.02 18.07
C ASP A 42 -1.58 -0.24 16.60
N VAL A 43 -2.86 -0.09 16.26
CA VAL A 43 -3.37 -0.34 14.90
C VAL A 43 -3.51 0.95 14.10
N TYR A 44 -3.65 2.08 14.77
CA TYR A 44 -3.92 3.40 14.17
C TYR A 44 -2.90 4.44 14.64
N SER A 45 -1.61 4.12 14.51
CA SER A 45 -0.52 4.97 14.98
C SER A 45 -0.48 6.39 14.38
N ARG A 46 -1.31 6.68 13.39
CA ARG A 46 -1.41 7.98 12.75
C ARG A 46 -2.72 8.71 13.08
N GLY A 47 -2.96 8.88 14.36
CA GLY A 47 -3.76 9.96 14.94
C GLY A 47 -5.14 10.20 14.34
N GLY A 48 -6.01 9.23 14.30
CA GLY A 48 -7.41 9.45 13.96
C GLY A 48 -8.36 8.82 14.96
N SER A 49 -9.63 9.20 14.91
CA SER A 49 -10.68 8.45 15.57
C SER A 49 -10.77 7.05 14.95
N VAL A 50 -10.98 6.04 15.77
CA VAL A 50 -11.21 4.67 15.27
C VAL A 50 -12.59 4.51 14.62
N SER A 51 -13.49 5.46 14.82
CA SER A 51 -14.83 5.51 14.22
C SER A 51 -14.95 6.63 13.20
N GLY A 52 -15.73 6.42 12.14
CA GLY A 52 -15.96 7.44 11.13
C GLY A 52 -16.94 7.03 10.04
N THR A 53 -17.22 7.98 9.17
CA THR A 53 -18.04 7.81 7.97
C THR A 53 -17.22 8.05 6.71
N TYR A 54 -17.66 7.47 5.60
CA TYR A 54 -16.98 7.52 4.32
C TYR A 54 -17.97 7.89 3.22
N ALA A 55 -17.54 8.68 2.25
CA ALA A 55 -18.30 9.03 1.07
C ALA A 55 -17.53 8.69 -0.19
N TYR A 56 -18.27 8.46 -1.29
CA TYR A 56 -17.71 8.05 -2.59
C TYR A 56 -18.30 8.89 -3.71
N ASP A 57 -17.51 9.09 -4.76
CA ASP A 57 -17.98 9.68 -6.01
C ASP A 57 -18.78 8.67 -6.85
N LYS A 58 -19.21 9.11 -8.04
CA LYS A 58 -19.98 8.25 -8.97
C LYS A 58 -19.15 7.13 -9.60
N ASN A 59 -17.83 7.26 -9.61
CA ASN A 59 -16.90 6.24 -10.09
C ASN A 59 -16.56 5.23 -9.00
N GLY A 60 -17.05 5.46 -7.76
CA GLY A 60 -16.77 4.62 -6.62
C GLY A 60 -15.45 4.94 -5.91
N ASN A 61 -14.80 6.06 -6.19
CA ASN A 61 -13.61 6.48 -5.46
C ASN A 61 -14.03 7.12 -4.12
N MET A 62 -13.33 6.79 -3.04
CA MET A 62 -13.54 7.39 -1.72
C MET A 62 -13.17 8.87 -1.77
N ILE A 63 -14.14 9.76 -1.55
CA ILE A 63 -13.93 11.22 -1.56
C ILE A 63 -13.86 11.84 -0.17
N ASN A 64 -14.24 11.09 0.88
CA ASN A 64 -14.15 11.55 2.26
C ASN A 64 -13.89 10.40 3.23
N ASP A 65 -12.98 10.62 4.16
CA ASP A 65 -12.75 9.83 5.37
C ASP A 65 -12.87 10.74 6.59
N SER A 66 -14.03 10.72 7.27
CA SER A 66 -14.26 11.57 8.43
C SER A 66 -13.45 11.15 9.65
N ARG A 67 -13.00 9.89 9.72
CA ARG A 67 -12.12 9.37 10.78
C ARG A 67 -10.79 10.14 10.83
N ARG A 68 -10.28 10.51 9.66
CA ARG A 68 -9.00 11.21 9.48
C ARG A 68 -9.19 12.69 9.15
N ALA A 69 -10.43 13.15 9.03
CA ALA A 69 -10.82 14.48 8.59
C ALA A 69 -10.17 14.84 7.23
N LEU A 70 -10.24 13.91 6.26
CA LEU A 70 -9.63 14.06 4.94
C LEU A 70 -10.67 13.99 3.83
N ASP A 71 -10.45 14.83 2.82
CA ASP A 71 -11.15 14.83 1.53
C ASP A 71 -10.17 14.47 0.41
N PHE A 72 -10.62 13.70 -0.58
CA PHE A 72 -9.82 13.17 -1.66
C PHE A 72 -10.37 13.61 -3.02
N GLY A 73 -9.49 14.08 -3.89
CA GLY A 73 -9.78 14.40 -5.28
C GLY A 73 -9.06 13.43 -6.23
N TYR A 74 -9.70 13.12 -7.34
CA TYR A 74 -9.17 12.18 -8.34
C TYR A 74 -9.07 12.82 -9.72
N ASN A 75 -8.14 12.34 -10.54
CA ASN A 75 -8.03 12.73 -11.93
C ASN A 75 -8.94 11.87 -12.85
N VAL A 76 -8.88 12.12 -14.14
CA VAL A 76 -9.69 11.39 -15.16
C VAL A 76 -9.36 9.90 -15.27
N LEU A 77 -8.20 9.46 -14.74
CA LEU A 77 -7.79 8.07 -14.67
C LEU A 77 -8.21 7.40 -13.36
N ASN A 78 -9.00 8.07 -12.51
CA ASN A 78 -9.34 7.65 -11.14
C ASN A 78 -8.11 7.49 -10.22
N LEU A 79 -6.99 8.14 -10.52
CA LEU A 79 -5.83 8.19 -9.63
C LEU A 79 -5.97 9.37 -8.66
N LEU A 80 -5.55 9.16 -7.42
CA LEU A 80 -5.59 10.18 -6.36
C LEU A 80 -4.76 11.40 -6.77
N SER A 81 -5.39 12.55 -6.98
CA SER A 81 -4.71 13.78 -7.44
C SER A 81 -4.47 14.78 -6.33
N GLU A 82 -5.31 14.81 -5.31
CA GLU A 82 -5.12 15.69 -4.15
C GLU A 82 -5.75 15.11 -2.88
N VAL A 83 -5.16 15.48 -1.74
CA VAL A 83 -5.71 15.23 -0.42
C VAL A 83 -5.76 16.54 0.34
N LYS A 84 -6.91 16.84 0.93
CA LYS A 84 -7.15 18.00 1.75
C LYS A 84 -7.68 17.60 3.12
N THR A 85 -7.50 18.46 4.11
CA THR A 85 -8.33 18.35 5.31
C THR A 85 -9.78 18.71 4.96
N THR A 86 -10.75 18.27 5.76
CA THR A 86 -12.17 18.72 5.63
C THR A 86 -12.34 20.23 5.80
N GLY A 87 -11.33 20.92 6.36
CA GLY A 87 -11.24 22.37 6.40
C GLY A 87 -10.70 23.02 5.13
N GLY A 88 -10.36 22.22 4.10
CA GLY A 88 -9.89 22.69 2.78
C GLY A 88 -8.37 22.92 2.69
N GLU A 89 -7.59 22.65 3.75
CA GLU A 89 -6.13 22.76 3.71
C GLU A 89 -5.53 21.61 2.88
N LEU A 90 -4.70 21.92 1.89
CA LEU A 90 -4.00 20.94 1.07
C LEU A 90 -2.97 20.17 1.91
N LYS A 91 -3.03 18.85 1.89
CA LYS A 91 -2.07 17.93 2.52
C LYS A 91 -1.08 17.37 1.52
N ALA A 92 -1.59 16.93 0.37
CA ALA A 92 -0.75 16.41 -0.71
C ALA A 92 -1.42 16.64 -2.06
N LYS A 93 -0.60 16.89 -3.09
CA LYS A 93 -0.99 16.94 -4.49
C LYS A 93 -0.09 16.03 -5.30
N TYR A 94 -0.68 15.26 -6.20
CA TYR A 94 -0.01 14.26 -7.03
C TYR A 94 -0.12 14.65 -8.51
N ASP A 95 0.99 14.57 -9.22
CA ASP A 95 1.04 14.75 -10.68
C ASP A 95 1.45 13.42 -11.34
N TYR A 96 0.79 13.10 -12.45
CA TYR A 96 0.96 11.85 -13.19
C TYR A 96 1.23 12.13 -14.67
N LEU A 97 1.90 11.20 -15.34
CA LEU A 97 1.92 11.10 -16.79
C LEU A 97 0.55 10.60 -17.31
N ALA A 98 0.36 10.68 -18.62
CA ALA A 98 -0.88 10.25 -19.28
C ALA A 98 -1.13 8.73 -19.14
N ASP A 99 -0.10 7.94 -18.92
CA ASP A 99 -0.17 6.49 -18.68
C ASP A 99 -0.44 6.12 -17.22
N GLY A 100 -0.56 7.11 -16.33
CA GLY A 100 -0.77 6.90 -14.91
C GLY A 100 0.51 6.81 -14.07
N THR A 101 1.69 6.88 -14.69
CA THR A 101 2.96 6.91 -13.96
C THR A 101 3.04 8.17 -13.10
N ARG A 102 3.27 7.99 -11.79
CA ARG A 102 3.41 9.12 -10.86
C ARG A 102 4.74 9.84 -11.08
N LEU A 103 4.66 11.17 -11.30
CA LEU A 103 5.81 12.04 -11.48
C LEU A 103 6.26 12.66 -10.18
N ARG A 104 5.29 13.11 -9.37
CA ARG A 104 5.62 13.83 -8.12
C ARG A 104 4.48 13.83 -7.12
N VAL A 105 4.84 14.11 -5.88
CA VAL A 105 3.93 14.49 -4.80
C VAL A 105 4.45 15.76 -4.12
N ARG A 106 3.56 16.66 -3.76
CA ARG A 106 3.86 17.95 -3.11
C ARG A 106 2.93 18.21 -1.94
N ASP A 107 3.46 18.90 -0.92
CA ASP A 107 2.69 19.46 0.18
C ASP A 107 2.05 20.82 -0.18
N ASN A 108 1.41 21.42 0.81
CA ASN A 108 0.85 22.77 0.69
C ASN A 108 1.97 23.79 0.43
N GLY A 109 1.80 24.62 -0.62
CA GLY A 109 2.76 25.62 -1.02
C GLY A 109 3.93 25.10 -1.85
N ASP A 110 3.93 23.84 -2.25
CA ASP A 110 5.00 23.22 -3.06
C ASP A 110 6.38 23.29 -2.37
N VAL A 111 6.41 23.20 -1.05
CA VAL A 111 7.63 23.32 -0.26
C VAL A 111 8.37 22.00 -0.12
N ASN A 112 7.64 20.92 0.20
CA ASN A 112 8.22 19.59 0.38
C ASN A 112 7.54 18.56 -0.51
N GLY A 113 8.23 17.45 -0.74
CA GLY A 113 7.68 16.33 -1.49
C GLY A 113 8.75 15.53 -2.21
N PHE A 114 8.32 14.78 -3.23
CA PHE A 114 9.19 13.88 -3.96
C PHE A 114 8.92 13.98 -5.46
N ASP A 115 9.98 13.85 -6.26
CA ASP A 115 9.94 13.62 -7.71
C ASP A 115 10.45 12.22 -7.99
N TYR A 116 9.81 11.54 -8.94
CA TYR A 116 10.09 10.15 -9.29
C TYR A 116 10.58 10.08 -10.75
N LEU A 117 11.72 9.43 -10.96
CA LEU A 117 12.28 9.23 -12.28
C LEU A 117 12.83 7.79 -12.38
N GLY A 118 11.99 6.86 -12.79
CA GLY A 118 12.32 5.43 -12.75
C GLY A 118 12.64 4.98 -11.33
N SER A 119 13.81 4.39 -11.13
CA SER A 119 14.28 3.97 -9.80
C SER A 119 14.76 5.11 -8.91
N LEU A 120 14.93 6.32 -9.46
CA LEU A 120 15.44 7.47 -8.72
C LEU A 120 14.30 8.24 -8.07
N THR A 121 14.50 8.60 -6.81
CA THR A 121 13.61 9.50 -6.08
C THR A 121 14.41 10.74 -5.65
N TYR A 122 13.84 11.90 -5.91
CA TYR A 122 14.39 13.16 -5.47
C TYR A 122 13.49 13.76 -4.40
N ARG A 123 14.09 14.23 -3.32
CA ARG A 123 13.38 14.96 -2.26
C ARG A 123 13.43 16.45 -2.56
N LYS A 124 12.28 17.08 -2.54
CA LYS A 124 12.15 18.54 -2.53
C LYS A 124 12.08 19.04 -1.09
N SER A 125 12.85 20.09 -0.80
CA SER A 125 12.79 20.83 0.46
C SER A 125 13.02 22.31 0.16
N GLY A 126 12.00 23.13 0.39
CA GLY A 126 12.03 24.55 -0.04
C GLY A 126 12.19 24.67 -1.56
N THR A 127 13.24 25.38 -1.99
CA THR A 127 13.59 25.52 -3.41
C THR A 127 14.55 24.44 -3.92
N GLY A 128 15.10 23.62 -3.03
CA GLY A 128 16.07 22.57 -3.34
C GLY A 128 15.41 21.29 -3.80
N LEU A 129 16.01 20.63 -4.80
CA LEU A 129 15.70 19.27 -5.21
C LEU A 129 17.00 18.46 -5.13
N GLN A 130 17.00 17.40 -4.31
CA GLN A 130 18.19 16.58 -4.08
C GLN A 130 17.85 15.11 -4.28
N LEU A 131 18.81 14.34 -4.79
CA LEU A 131 18.66 12.88 -4.84
C LEU A 131 18.42 12.37 -3.41
N GLU A 132 17.30 11.70 -3.20
CA GLU A 132 17.00 11.04 -1.94
C GLU A 132 17.49 9.60 -1.94
N SER A 133 17.13 8.87 -3.00
CA SER A 133 17.50 7.46 -3.11
C SER A 133 17.39 6.95 -4.55
N ALA A 134 18.11 5.85 -4.81
CA ALA A 134 17.95 5.01 -5.98
C ALA A 134 17.51 3.61 -5.48
N ASN A 135 16.33 3.16 -5.89
CA ASN A 135 15.81 1.84 -5.54
C ASN A 135 16.44 0.79 -6.48
N PHE A 136 16.97 -0.31 -5.90
CA PHE A 136 17.50 -1.46 -6.65
C PHE A 136 16.79 -2.78 -6.30
N GLY A 137 15.64 -2.68 -5.63
CA GLY A 137 14.78 -3.81 -5.26
C GLY A 137 15.12 -4.48 -3.94
N ASP A 138 16.39 -4.84 -3.71
CA ASP A 138 16.86 -5.34 -2.40
C ASP A 138 17.13 -4.23 -1.38
N GLY A 139 16.82 -2.98 -1.74
CA GLY A 139 17.10 -1.85 -0.90
C GLY A 139 17.17 -0.55 -1.66
N VAL A 140 17.81 0.43 -1.06
CA VAL A 140 18.04 1.74 -1.64
C VAL A 140 19.50 2.15 -1.49
N ILE A 141 20.02 2.86 -2.49
CA ILE A 141 21.26 3.61 -2.41
C ILE A 141 20.87 5.06 -2.17
N ARG A 142 21.45 5.69 -1.16
CA ARG A 142 21.16 7.08 -0.81
C ARG A 142 22.45 7.88 -0.56
N PRO A 143 22.42 9.21 -0.71
CA PRO A 143 23.54 10.03 -0.26
C PRO A 143 23.73 9.89 1.25
N GLY A 144 24.98 9.65 1.67
CA GLY A 144 25.32 9.58 3.10
C GLY A 144 25.26 10.94 3.77
N ASP A 145 24.91 10.92 5.06
CA ASP A 145 24.84 12.12 5.89
C ASP A 145 26.24 12.63 6.32
N THR A 146 27.28 11.85 6.09
CA THR A 146 28.65 12.18 6.52
C THR A 146 29.40 12.99 5.48
N ASN A 147 30.22 13.92 5.96
CA ASN A 147 31.07 14.80 5.17
C ASN A 147 31.84 14.06 4.06
N GLY A 148 31.45 14.30 2.80
CA GLY A 148 32.15 13.73 1.64
C GLY A 148 31.24 13.13 0.59
N GLY A 149 29.93 13.01 0.82
CA GLY A 149 28.95 12.60 -0.21
C GLY A 149 29.12 11.13 -0.66
N GLN A 150 29.70 10.27 0.15
CA GLN A 150 29.72 8.83 -0.15
C GLN A 150 28.31 8.29 -0.14
N MET A 151 27.99 7.48 -1.15
CA MET A 151 26.70 6.81 -1.21
C MET A 151 26.66 5.69 -0.16
N GLU A 152 25.54 5.59 0.54
CA GLU A 152 25.23 4.54 1.50
C GLU A 152 24.22 3.58 0.90
N VAL A 153 24.29 2.32 1.30
CA VAL A 153 23.39 1.27 0.84
C VAL A 153 22.63 0.75 2.04
N ASP A 154 21.30 0.83 1.96
CA ASP A 154 20.38 0.22 2.93
C ASP A 154 19.76 -1.02 2.28
N TYR A 155 20.03 -2.20 2.82
CA TYR A 155 19.49 -3.47 2.34
C TYR A 155 18.18 -3.80 3.03
N PHE A 156 17.21 -4.28 2.27
CA PHE A 156 15.90 -4.71 2.75
C PHE A 156 15.85 -6.23 2.91
N LEU A 157 15.58 -6.70 4.12
CA LEU A 157 15.22 -8.09 4.37
C LEU A 157 13.69 -8.17 4.39
N MET A 158 13.14 -8.81 3.38
CA MET A 158 11.71 -8.89 3.13
C MET A 158 11.15 -10.26 3.49
N ASP A 159 9.86 -10.33 3.81
CA ASP A 159 9.14 -11.59 3.94
C ASP A 159 8.65 -12.11 2.57
N HIS A 160 7.95 -13.24 2.58
CA HIS A 160 7.43 -13.90 1.39
C HIS A 160 6.40 -13.07 0.60
N LEU A 161 5.85 -12.02 1.17
CA LEU A 161 4.94 -11.07 0.51
C LEU A 161 5.66 -9.81 0.01
N GLY A 162 7.00 -9.74 0.15
CA GLY A 162 7.77 -8.55 -0.20
C GLY A 162 7.70 -7.42 0.84
N SER A 163 7.15 -7.67 2.02
CA SER A 163 7.10 -6.65 3.07
C SER A 163 8.48 -6.46 3.71
N VAL A 164 8.93 -5.21 3.83
CA VAL A 164 10.23 -4.87 4.42
C VAL A 164 10.20 -5.11 5.92
N ARG A 165 10.87 -6.17 6.37
CA ARG A 165 10.90 -6.59 7.79
C ARG A 165 12.07 -5.99 8.55
N VAL A 166 13.23 -5.95 7.93
CA VAL A 166 14.45 -5.40 8.53
C VAL A 166 15.22 -4.61 7.48
N ILE A 167 15.78 -3.51 7.88
CA ILE A 167 16.73 -2.74 7.08
C ILE A 167 18.07 -2.77 7.77
N VAL A 168 19.11 -3.06 7.00
CA VAL A 168 20.49 -3.04 7.47
C VAL A 168 21.34 -2.14 6.57
N ASP A 169 22.32 -1.45 7.15
CA ASP A 169 23.31 -0.70 6.38
C ASP A 169 24.37 -1.63 5.77
N GLY A 170 25.27 -1.07 4.97
CA GLY A 170 26.37 -1.80 4.34
C GLY A 170 27.37 -2.47 5.30
N THR A 171 27.29 -2.18 6.61
CA THR A 171 28.09 -2.82 7.65
C THR A 171 27.34 -3.96 8.35
N GLY A 172 26.06 -4.15 8.04
CA GLY A 172 25.18 -5.12 8.67
C GLY A 172 24.51 -4.61 9.95
N LYS A 173 24.63 -3.31 10.27
CA LYS A 173 23.93 -2.71 11.42
C LYS A 173 22.45 -2.57 11.09
N VAL A 174 21.59 -3.02 12.00
CA VAL A 174 20.14 -2.87 11.88
C VAL A 174 19.75 -1.39 12.05
N LEU A 175 19.11 -0.84 11.03
CA LEU A 175 18.60 0.53 11.00
C LEU A 175 17.11 0.59 11.37
N GLU A 176 16.34 -0.41 10.90
CA GLU A 176 14.89 -0.43 11.09
C GLU A 176 14.39 -1.87 11.20
N ARG A 177 13.34 -2.09 11.97
CA ARG A 177 12.54 -3.32 11.97
C ARG A 177 11.07 -2.97 11.89
N ASN A 178 10.32 -3.81 11.17
CA ASN A 178 8.89 -3.68 11.01
C ASN A 178 8.18 -5.00 11.26
N ASP A 179 7.15 -4.96 12.09
CA ASP A 179 6.17 -6.02 12.23
C ASP A 179 4.83 -5.51 11.71
N TYR A 180 4.12 -6.37 10.98
CA TYR A 180 2.85 -6.04 10.37
C TYR A 180 1.76 -6.99 10.86
N TYR A 181 0.57 -6.44 11.03
CA TYR A 181 -0.66 -7.22 11.07
C TYR A 181 -0.96 -7.79 9.67
N PRO A 182 -1.81 -8.83 9.53
CA PRO A 182 -2.03 -9.50 8.25
C PRO A 182 -2.37 -8.57 7.09
N PHE A 183 -3.13 -7.50 7.31
CA PHE A 183 -3.49 -6.50 6.29
C PHE A 183 -2.53 -5.31 6.22
N GLY A 184 -1.32 -5.44 6.76
CA GLY A 184 -0.24 -4.50 6.56
C GLY A 184 -0.22 -3.29 7.50
N ALA A 185 -1.15 -3.18 8.44
CA ALA A 185 -1.03 -2.19 9.49
C ALA A 185 0.24 -2.48 10.31
N ARG A 186 1.11 -1.48 10.47
CA ARG A 186 2.38 -1.65 11.15
C ARG A 186 2.17 -1.65 12.67
N GLN A 187 2.82 -2.58 13.36
CA GLN A 187 2.82 -2.60 14.82
C GLN A 187 3.77 -1.51 15.34
N ALA A 188 3.28 -0.69 16.25
CA ALA A 188 4.13 0.25 16.97
C ALA A 188 5.05 -0.53 17.92
N ARG A 189 6.37 -0.28 17.80
CA ARG A 189 7.39 -0.94 18.62
C ARG A 189 8.34 0.10 19.21
N SER A 190 8.67 -0.06 20.49
CA SER A 190 9.63 0.81 21.20
C SER A 190 10.97 0.13 21.45
N ASP A 191 11.05 -1.19 21.22
CA ASP A 191 12.22 -2.01 21.54
C ASP A 191 13.26 -2.01 20.40
N TYR A 192 12.96 -1.39 19.24
CA TYR A 192 13.93 -1.19 18.16
C TYR A 192 13.57 0.02 17.27
N PRO A 193 14.55 0.54 16.50
CA PRO A 193 14.33 1.71 15.67
C PRO A 193 13.26 1.49 14.61
N GLN A 194 12.41 2.49 14.41
CA GLN A 194 11.49 2.59 13.29
C GLN A 194 11.79 3.90 12.56
N LEU A 195 12.77 3.87 11.66
CA LEU A 195 13.23 5.07 10.97
C LEU A 195 12.17 5.58 10.01
N ALA A 196 11.91 6.89 10.08
CA ALA A 196 11.00 7.57 9.15
C ALA A 196 11.58 7.72 7.73
N VAL A 197 12.88 7.45 7.55
CA VAL A 197 13.59 7.68 6.28
C VAL A 197 13.18 6.69 5.21
N ASN A 198 12.98 5.41 5.57
CA ASN A 198 12.52 4.43 4.60
C ASN A 198 11.00 4.53 4.40
N ARG A 199 10.59 4.71 3.15
CA ARG A 199 9.17 4.80 2.76
C ARG A 199 8.60 3.47 2.26
N TYR A 200 9.45 2.50 1.93
CA TYR A 200 9.03 1.18 1.47
C TYR A 200 8.71 0.28 2.67
N LYS A 201 7.48 -0.19 2.75
CA LYS A 201 6.94 -0.89 3.92
C LYS A 201 6.28 -2.22 3.52
N TYR A 202 5.02 -2.41 3.84
CA TYR A 202 4.23 -3.61 3.54
C TYR A 202 4.16 -3.88 2.04
N ASN A 203 4.35 -5.13 1.61
CA ASN A 203 4.49 -5.58 0.21
C ASN A 203 5.54 -4.77 -0.60
N GLY A 204 6.53 -4.18 0.04
CA GLY A 204 7.49 -3.31 -0.61
C GLY A 204 6.91 -2.00 -1.16
N LYS A 205 5.66 -1.66 -0.80
CA LYS A 205 4.98 -0.46 -1.29
C LYS A 205 5.38 0.79 -0.53
N GLU A 206 5.34 1.92 -1.25
CA GLU A 206 5.68 3.21 -0.70
C GLU A 206 4.57 3.75 0.19
N GLU A 207 4.92 4.02 1.44
CA GLU A 207 4.07 4.74 2.38
C GLU A 207 4.09 6.24 2.06
N GLN A 208 2.92 6.84 1.90
CA GLN A 208 2.77 8.25 1.56
C GLN A 208 2.98 9.11 2.79
N VAL A 209 4.20 9.62 2.94
CA VAL A 209 4.62 10.46 4.09
C VAL A 209 4.32 11.94 3.89
N THR A 210 4.18 12.42 2.64
CA THR A 210 3.79 13.81 2.37
C THR A 210 2.41 14.07 2.96
N GLY A 211 2.29 15.12 3.75
CA GLY A 211 1.05 15.43 4.47
C GLY A 211 0.70 14.48 5.61
N ASP A 212 1.62 13.58 6.00
CA ASP A 212 1.44 12.57 7.06
C ASP A 212 0.25 11.62 6.79
N LEU A 213 0.12 11.15 5.55
CA LEU A 213 -1.04 10.38 5.10
C LEU A 213 -0.98 8.89 5.50
N GLY A 214 0.17 8.22 5.34
CA GLY A 214 0.38 6.85 5.74
C GLY A 214 -0.36 5.80 4.91
N PHE A 215 -0.91 6.17 3.75
CA PHE A 215 -1.46 5.23 2.78
C PHE A 215 -0.33 4.53 2.03
N LEU A 216 -0.60 3.34 1.52
CA LEU A 216 0.33 2.63 0.66
C LEU A 216 -0.07 2.81 -0.81
N ASP A 217 0.89 3.19 -1.64
CA ASP A 217 0.69 3.38 -3.07
C ASP A 217 1.04 2.10 -3.83
N TYR A 218 0.04 1.51 -4.47
CA TYR A 218 0.21 0.34 -5.32
C TYR A 218 0.20 0.68 -6.82
N GLY A 219 0.19 1.98 -7.16
CA GLY A 219 0.13 2.47 -8.53
C GLY A 219 -1.31 2.73 -8.97
N ALA A 220 -2.07 1.71 -9.30
CA ALA A 220 -3.46 1.89 -9.73
C ALA A 220 -4.40 2.39 -8.63
N ARG A 221 -4.14 2.04 -7.37
CA ARG A 221 -4.98 2.41 -6.22
C ARG A 221 -4.13 2.73 -4.99
N MET A 222 -4.67 3.60 -4.14
CA MET A 222 -4.17 3.78 -2.77
C MET A 222 -4.85 2.78 -1.83
N TYR A 223 -4.08 2.28 -0.87
CA TYR A 223 -4.50 1.27 0.09
C TYR A 223 -4.41 1.81 1.52
N ASP A 224 -5.49 1.65 2.29
CA ASP A 224 -5.48 1.91 3.74
C ASP A 224 -5.33 0.59 4.50
N SER A 225 -4.14 0.33 5.05
CA SER A 225 -3.84 -0.87 5.81
C SER A 225 -4.64 -0.94 7.13
N GLY A 226 -5.04 0.19 7.68
CA GLY A 226 -5.89 0.25 8.89
C GLY A 226 -7.34 -0.15 8.61
N LEU A 227 -7.83 0.09 7.40
CA LEU A 227 -9.15 -0.39 6.94
C LEU A 227 -9.07 -1.77 6.29
N GLY A 228 -7.91 -2.17 5.78
CA GLY A 228 -7.72 -3.37 4.97
C GLY A 228 -8.45 -3.28 3.62
N ARG A 229 -8.51 -2.08 3.01
CA ARG A 229 -9.32 -1.81 1.81
C ARG A 229 -8.66 -0.81 0.88
N TRP A 230 -9.04 -0.93 -0.40
CA TRP A 230 -8.73 0.05 -1.42
C TRP A 230 -9.62 1.30 -1.32
N PHE A 231 -9.11 2.43 -1.78
CA PHE A 231 -9.85 3.70 -1.86
C PHE A 231 -10.83 3.74 -3.02
N GLY A 232 -10.57 3.00 -4.09
CA GLY A 232 -11.37 2.97 -5.31
C GLY A 232 -11.78 1.56 -5.72
N VAL A 233 -12.68 1.52 -6.69
CA VAL A 233 -13.11 0.29 -7.36
C VAL A 233 -11.92 -0.33 -8.10
N ASP A 234 -11.83 -1.64 -8.05
CA ASP A 234 -10.85 -2.39 -8.80
C ASP A 234 -11.08 -2.21 -10.31
N PRO A 235 -10.07 -1.75 -11.08
CA PRO A 235 -10.17 -1.69 -12.53
C PRO A 235 -10.47 -3.05 -13.19
N LEU A 236 -10.12 -4.15 -12.51
CA LEU A 236 -10.38 -5.53 -12.95
C LEU A 236 -11.51 -6.20 -12.16
N SER A 237 -12.40 -5.43 -11.52
CA SER A 237 -13.50 -5.96 -10.69
C SER A 237 -14.42 -6.94 -11.40
N GLU A 238 -14.48 -6.90 -12.72
CA GLU A 238 -15.25 -7.86 -13.51
C GLU A 238 -14.70 -9.28 -13.44
N ASN A 239 -13.41 -9.44 -13.08
CA ASN A 239 -12.78 -10.73 -12.87
C ASN A 239 -13.09 -11.32 -11.49
N TYR A 240 -13.71 -10.55 -10.59
CA TYR A 240 -13.92 -10.90 -9.18
C TYR A 240 -15.37 -10.65 -8.74
N LEU A 241 -16.34 -11.17 -9.50
CA LEU A 241 -17.76 -10.88 -9.31
C LEU A 241 -18.32 -11.32 -7.94
N SER A 242 -17.73 -12.35 -7.35
CA SER A 242 -18.12 -12.86 -6.02
C SER A 242 -17.58 -12.02 -4.87
N GLN A 243 -16.65 -11.10 -5.14
CA GLN A 243 -15.94 -10.32 -4.14
C GLN A 243 -16.32 -8.83 -4.19
N SER A 244 -16.02 -8.12 -3.12
CA SER A 244 -16.18 -6.67 -3.11
C SER A 244 -15.14 -6.02 -4.03
N PRO A 245 -15.49 -5.05 -4.89
CA PRO A 245 -14.52 -4.35 -5.71
C PRO A 245 -13.49 -3.52 -4.91
N TYR A 246 -13.64 -3.46 -3.60
CA TYR A 246 -12.71 -2.79 -2.68
C TYR A 246 -11.91 -3.77 -1.82
N HIS A 247 -12.03 -5.07 -2.06
CA HIS A 247 -11.27 -6.07 -1.28
C HIS A 247 -9.77 -5.99 -1.58
N PHE A 248 -8.95 -6.29 -0.59
CA PHE A 248 -7.51 -6.42 -0.74
C PHE A 248 -7.13 -7.89 -0.79
N SER A 249 -6.38 -8.29 -1.83
CA SER A 249 -5.76 -9.63 -1.96
C SER A 249 -6.74 -10.78 -1.67
N GLY A 250 -7.97 -10.72 -2.20
CA GLY A 250 -9.00 -11.75 -1.98
C GLY A 250 -9.42 -11.94 -0.51
N ASN A 251 -9.20 -10.95 0.35
CA ASN A 251 -9.34 -11.04 1.82
C ASN A 251 -8.41 -12.10 2.45
N ASN A 252 -7.35 -12.49 1.78
CA ASN A 252 -6.33 -13.43 2.25
C ASN A 252 -4.91 -12.82 2.13
N ALA A 253 -4.69 -11.75 2.84
CA ALA A 253 -3.46 -10.97 2.83
C ALA A 253 -2.25 -11.65 3.49
N VAL A 254 -2.38 -12.90 3.92
CA VAL A 254 -1.27 -13.71 4.46
C VAL A 254 -0.61 -14.55 3.36
N ILE A 255 -1.36 -14.93 2.34
CA ILE A 255 -0.90 -15.79 1.25
C ILE A 255 -0.81 -15.01 -0.06
N ASN A 256 -1.78 -14.12 -0.32
CA ASN A 256 -1.90 -13.41 -1.57
C ASN A 256 -1.14 -12.09 -1.54
N VAL A 257 -0.52 -11.74 -2.65
CA VAL A 257 0.14 -10.46 -2.89
C VAL A 257 -0.52 -9.74 -4.06
N ASP A 258 -0.83 -8.46 -3.90
CA ASP A 258 -1.21 -7.56 -4.99
C ASP A 258 0.03 -6.77 -5.42
N VAL A 259 0.32 -6.77 -6.72
CA VAL A 259 1.57 -6.19 -7.24
C VAL A 259 1.39 -4.73 -7.67
N ASN A 260 0.24 -4.40 -8.22
CA ASN A 260 0.03 -3.13 -8.90
C ASN A 260 -1.28 -2.42 -8.51
N GLY A 261 -2.02 -2.98 -7.56
CA GLY A 261 -3.31 -2.45 -7.12
C GLY A 261 -4.48 -2.82 -8.04
N MET A 262 -4.36 -3.92 -8.82
CA MET A 262 -5.42 -4.40 -9.73
C MET A 262 -5.67 -5.90 -9.60
N ASP A 263 -4.61 -6.68 -9.38
CA ASP A 263 -4.68 -8.13 -9.45
C ASP A 263 -3.84 -8.76 -8.35
N TYR A 264 -4.24 -9.95 -7.85
CA TYR A 264 -3.51 -10.59 -6.77
C TYR A 264 -3.19 -12.05 -7.08
N TRP A 265 -2.08 -12.52 -6.52
CA TRP A 265 -1.42 -13.78 -6.84
C TRP A 265 -1.08 -14.54 -5.58
N SER A 266 -1.06 -15.85 -5.66
CA SER A 266 -0.61 -16.71 -4.56
C SER A 266 0.28 -17.84 -5.05
N THR A 267 1.26 -18.19 -4.23
CA THR A 267 2.05 -19.42 -4.38
C THR A 267 2.63 -19.80 -3.03
N ASP A 268 2.77 -21.09 -2.80
CA ASP A 268 3.50 -21.67 -1.67
C ASP A 268 4.90 -22.18 -2.07
N ASN A 269 5.26 -22.06 -3.35
CA ASN A 269 6.56 -22.46 -3.84
C ASN A 269 7.64 -21.41 -3.54
N PRO A 270 8.61 -21.69 -2.64
CA PRO A 270 9.60 -20.70 -2.22
C PRO A 270 10.53 -20.25 -3.38
N ASN A 271 10.74 -21.09 -4.39
CA ASN A 271 11.55 -20.71 -5.54
C ASN A 271 10.84 -19.70 -6.43
N LEU A 272 9.52 -19.85 -6.61
CA LEU A 272 8.70 -18.88 -7.36
C LEU A 272 8.62 -17.57 -6.60
N ILE A 273 8.44 -17.61 -5.29
CA ILE A 273 8.46 -16.40 -4.44
C ILE A 273 9.81 -15.69 -4.58
N ALA A 274 10.92 -16.42 -4.49
CA ALA A 274 12.25 -15.85 -4.64
C ALA A 274 12.46 -15.25 -6.03
N ALA A 275 12.07 -15.94 -7.10
CA ALA A 275 12.17 -15.45 -8.46
C ALA A 275 11.33 -14.19 -8.69
N PHE A 276 10.11 -14.16 -8.18
CA PHE A 276 9.21 -13.00 -8.24
C PHE A 276 9.80 -11.80 -7.50
N LEU A 277 10.26 -12.01 -6.27
CA LEU A 277 10.89 -10.96 -5.49
C LEU A 277 12.17 -10.45 -6.19
N PHE A 278 12.94 -11.35 -6.79
CA PHE A 278 14.13 -10.97 -7.58
C PHE A 278 13.75 -10.13 -8.79
N GLY A 279 12.72 -10.52 -9.55
CA GLY A 279 12.26 -9.77 -10.72
C GLY A 279 11.72 -8.38 -10.34
N LEU A 280 10.91 -8.28 -9.27
CA LEU A 280 10.48 -6.98 -8.72
C LEU A 280 11.68 -6.07 -8.39
N ARG A 281 12.74 -6.66 -7.84
CA ARG A 281 13.98 -5.97 -7.50
C ARG A 281 14.73 -5.45 -8.71
N MET A 282 14.69 -6.21 -9.80
CA MET A 282 15.33 -5.82 -11.06
C MET A 282 14.51 -4.82 -11.87
N GLY A 283 13.33 -4.40 -11.36
CA GLY A 283 12.43 -3.50 -12.07
C GLY A 283 11.68 -4.17 -13.19
N GLU A 284 11.58 -5.50 -13.18
CA GLU A 284 10.75 -6.23 -14.12
C GLU A 284 9.29 -5.86 -13.91
N THR A 285 8.61 -5.54 -15.00
CA THR A 285 7.18 -5.23 -15.02
C THR A 285 6.35 -6.39 -15.57
N THR A 286 7.01 -7.42 -16.09
CA THR A 286 6.41 -8.61 -16.65
C THR A 286 6.96 -9.84 -15.93
N PHE A 287 6.07 -10.61 -15.29
CA PHE A 287 6.44 -11.81 -14.56
C PHE A 287 5.81 -13.03 -15.21
N ASP A 288 6.53 -14.15 -15.22
CA ASP A 288 5.96 -15.44 -15.55
C ASP A 288 5.22 -16.00 -14.33
N PHE A 289 3.90 -15.86 -14.34
CA PHE A 289 3.03 -16.43 -13.31
C PHE A 289 2.45 -17.79 -13.71
N SER A 290 2.98 -18.46 -14.73
CA SER A 290 2.46 -19.75 -15.22
C SER A 290 2.35 -20.84 -14.13
N ALA A 291 3.19 -20.75 -13.10
CA ALA A 291 3.20 -21.66 -11.96
C ALA A 291 2.54 -21.07 -10.69
N TRP A 292 1.94 -19.89 -10.79
CA TRP A 292 1.21 -19.25 -9.70
C TRP A 292 -0.28 -19.52 -9.84
N THR A 293 -0.99 -19.45 -8.72
CA THR A 293 -2.44 -19.49 -8.71
C THR A 293 -2.99 -18.09 -8.74
N HIS A 294 -3.77 -17.79 -9.77
CA HIS A 294 -4.54 -16.55 -9.84
C HIS A 294 -5.88 -16.80 -9.13
N ALA A 295 -6.17 -15.99 -8.13
CA ALA A 295 -7.44 -16.09 -7.44
C ALA A 295 -8.47 -15.24 -8.19
N THR A 296 -9.13 -15.82 -9.16
CA THR A 296 -10.41 -15.33 -9.69
C THR A 296 -11.54 -15.86 -8.81
N ASP A 297 -12.80 -15.71 -9.20
CA ASP A 297 -13.98 -16.15 -8.42
C ASP A 297 -13.80 -17.43 -7.61
N ALA A 298 -14.58 -17.58 -6.54
CA ALA A 298 -14.53 -18.69 -5.58
C ALA A 298 -14.61 -20.10 -6.20
N GLU A 299 -14.92 -20.21 -7.48
CA GLU A 299 -14.94 -21.45 -8.26
C GLU A 299 -13.62 -21.73 -9.00
N PHE A 300 -12.65 -20.82 -8.94
CA PHE A 300 -11.40 -20.99 -9.66
C PHE A 300 -10.49 -22.00 -8.94
N THR A 301 -10.34 -23.17 -9.53
CA THR A 301 -9.45 -24.25 -9.07
C THR A 301 -8.31 -24.53 -10.06
N GLY A 302 -8.17 -23.72 -11.11
CA GLY A 302 -7.21 -23.92 -12.20
C GLY A 302 -5.92 -23.13 -12.02
N ASN A 303 -4.89 -23.56 -12.73
CA ASN A 303 -3.65 -22.79 -12.87
C ASN A 303 -3.81 -21.70 -13.91
N LEU A 304 -3.21 -20.56 -13.65
CA LEU A 304 -3.14 -19.48 -14.62
C LEU A 304 -1.98 -19.75 -15.59
N THR A 305 -2.21 -19.58 -16.87
CA THR A 305 -1.15 -19.63 -17.88
C THR A 305 -0.95 -18.25 -18.47
N TYR A 306 0.24 -17.70 -18.33
CA TYR A 306 0.66 -16.48 -19.01
C TYR A 306 1.03 -16.83 -20.45
N ASN A 307 0.59 -16.02 -21.39
CA ASN A 307 0.98 -16.13 -22.80
C ASN A 307 1.94 -15.00 -23.16
N ASP A 308 3.20 -15.35 -23.34
CA ASP A 308 4.30 -14.44 -23.65
C ASP A 308 4.14 -13.69 -24.98
N GLN A 309 3.36 -14.25 -25.93
CA GLN A 309 3.16 -13.63 -27.24
C GLN A 309 2.07 -12.55 -27.20
N THR A 310 1.08 -12.72 -26.32
CA THR A 310 -0.04 -11.78 -26.20
C THR A 310 0.07 -10.86 -24.99
N HIS A 311 1.02 -11.11 -24.08
CA HIS A 311 1.16 -10.45 -22.78
C HIS A 311 -0.14 -10.48 -21.97
N LYS A 312 -0.91 -11.58 -22.08
CA LYS A 312 -2.16 -11.77 -21.37
C LYS A 312 -2.16 -13.08 -20.61
N PHE A 313 -2.87 -13.05 -19.50
CA PHE A 313 -3.14 -14.24 -18.70
C PHE A 313 -4.42 -14.91 -19.19
N TYR A 314 -4.41 -16.24 -19.23
CA TYR A 314 -5.57 -17.04 -19.60
C TYR A 314 -5.85 -18.05 -18.49
N THR A 315 -7.10 -18.14 -18.11
CA THR A 315 -7.60 -19.21 -17.24
C THR A 315 -8.05 -20.37 -18.12
N TYR A 316 -7.59 -21.57 -17.80
CA TYR A 316 -8.15 -22.80 -18.36
C TYR A 316 -9.04 -23.42 -17.30
N TYR A 317 -10.30 -23.59 -17.62
CA TYR A 317 -11.29 -24.32 -16.82
C TYR A 317 -11.11 -25.82 -16.98
#